data_71d81f6500ca02e62af76487f223a219
#
_entry.id   71d81f6500ca02e62af76487f223a219
#
_cell.length_a   1.000
_cell.length_b   1.000
_cell.length_c   1.000
_cell.angle_alpha   90.00
_cell.angle_beta   90.00
_cell.angle_gamma   90.00
#
_symmetry.space_group_name_H-M   'P 1'
#
loop_
_entity.id
_entity.type
_entity.pdbx_description
1 polymer ?
#
loop_
_entity_poly.entity_id
_entity_poly.type
_entity_poly.pdbx_seq_one_letter_code
_entity_poly.pdbx_strand_id
1 'polypeptide(L)'
;MTEQPSYLKLLDQGLLETRVEELERLLESCTVCPRDCLNNRLNNDIAACYSGRLPIVSSYTAHFGEEPPLVGTKGAGNVFFGNCNLRCVYCQNYQISQTHKQQIKNEVTHERLAEMMLELQALGCHNINFVSPTHFAPQMARSILLAARKGLRVPVVYNTNAYDAVAVLQLLDRIVDIYLPDLKYADDESGYLYSKVSGYKEFSRLALREMYRQTGDELVFDENGLLRRGLVVRLLVLPNDVGSVAESIEWIRDELSPRVAISLMAQYYPTHQAETNKRYVLLSRRIRETEWLKATAALEELGMSEGWVQEFDGASYYYRPDFEDSETPFKDIRDFS
;
A
#
# COMPACT_ATOMS: atom_id res chain seq x y z
N MET A 1 -12.44 25.31 -6.07
CA MET A 1 -13.03 24.61 -4.89
C MET A 1 -12.29 23.28 -4.80
N THR A 2 -11.56 23.05 -3.73
CA THR A 2 -10.87 21.77 -3.50
C THR A 2 -11.91 20.66 -3.45
N GLU A 3 -11.72 19.64 -4.28
CA GLU A 3 -12.61 18.47 -4.30
C GLU A 3 -12.57 17.78 -2.93
N GLN A 4 -13.75 17.61 -2.32
CA GLN A 4 -13.85 16.94 -1.02
C GLN A 4 -13.59 15.46 -1.16
N PRO A 5 -12.96 14.79 -0.15
CA PRO A 5 -12.79 13.34 -0.14
C PRO A 5 -14.09 12.59 -0.41
N SER A 6 -14.01 11.55 -1.22
CA SER A 6 -15.19 10.86 -1.75
C SER A 6 -16.04 10.19 -0.67
N TYR A 7 -15.41 9.72 0.44
CA TYR A 7 -16.12 9.10 1.56
C TYR A 7 -17.10 10.05 2.27
N LEU A 8 -16.93 11.37 2.17
CA LEU A 8 -17.86 12.34 2.75
C LEU A 8 -19.20 12.33 2.04
N LYS A 9 -19.20 12.20 0.69
CA LYS A 9 -20.43 12.06 -0.09
C LYS A 9 -21.17 10.77 0.28
N LEU A 10 -20.43 9.67 0.54
CA LEU A 10 -21.02 8.40 1.02
C LEU A 10 -21.62 8.56 2.43
N LEU A 11 -20.92 9.29 3.30
CA LEU A 11 -21.41 9.58 4.66
C LEU A 11 -22.73 10.36 4.61
N ASP A 12 -22.79 11.43 3.83
CA ASP A 12 -23.99 12.28 3.68
C ASP A 12 -25.19 11.49 3.11
N GLN A 13 -24.91 10.49 2.29
CA GLN A 13 -25.92 9.60 1.69
C GLN A 13 -26.32 8.42 2.60
N GLY A 14 -25.67 8.22 3.75
CA GLY A 14 -25.85 7.06 4.63
C GLY A 14 -25.28 5.75 4.07
N LEU A 15 -24.57 5.79 2.94
CA LEU A 15 -24.04 4.61 2.26
C LEU A 15 -22.72 4.13 2.86
N LEU A 16 -21.96 5.01 3.50
CA LEU A 16 -20.68 4.65 4.12
C LEU A 16 -20.87 3.61 5.21
N GLU A 17 -21.89 3.77 6.06
CA GLU A 17 -22.20 2.84 7.16
C GLU A 17 -22.58 1.45 6.63
N THR A 18 -23.46 1.39 5.62
CA THR A 18 -23.88 0.13 4.97
C THR A 18 -22.68 -0.65 4.43
N ARG A 19 -21.77 0.02 3.71
CA ARG A 19 -20.57 -0.62 3.15
C ARG A 19 -19.61 -1.10 4.23
N VAL A 20 -19.46 -0.34 5.31
CA VAL A 20 -18.66 -0.75 6.47
C VAL A 20 -19.23 -2.01 7.11
N GLU A 21 -20.55 -2.09 7.29
CA GLU A 21 -21.20 -3.30 7.80
C GLU A 21 -21.01 -4.53 6.89
N GLU A 22 -21.09 -4.32 5.57
CA GLU A 22 -20.83 -5.38 4.59
C GLU A 22 -19.39 -5.87 4.65
N LEU A 23 -18.41 -4.96 4.77
CA LEU A 23 -17.00 -5.30 4.96
C LEU A 23 -16.77 -6.08 6.26
N GLU A 24 -17.40 -5.67 7.36
CA GLU A 24 -17.24 -6.34 8.65
C GLU A 24 -17.84 -7.77 8.65
N ARG A 25 -18.92 -8.02 7.92
CA ARG A 25 -19.47 -9.38 7.74
C ARG A 25 -18.47 -10.35 7.13
N LEU A 26 -17.55 -9.87 6.28
CA LEU A 26 -16.49 -10.71 5.71
C LEU A 26 -15.54 -11.29 6.77
N LEU A 27 -15.55 -10.76 7.99
CA LEU A 27 -14.71 -11.26 9.10
C LEU A 27 -15.32 -12.50 9.78
N GLU A 28 -16.62 -12.79 9.59
CA GLU A 28 -17.28 -13.98 10.15
C GLU A 28 -16.75 -15.28 9.53
N SER A 29 -16.45 -15.24 8.22
CA SER A 29 -15.75 -16.27 7.47
C SER A 29 -14.80 -15.56 6.52
N CYS A 30 -13.55 -15.36 6.96
CA CYS A 30 -12.64 -14.39 6.40
C CYS A 30 -12.31 -14.61 4.91
N THR A 31 -12.85 -13.73 4.07
CA THR A 31 -12.60 -13.62 2.63
C THR A 31 -12.04 -12.24 2.26
N VAL A 32 -11.42 -11.53 3.23
CA VAL A 32 -10.93 -10.15 3.08
C VAL A 32 -9.80 -10.02 2.05
N CYS A 33 -9.07 -11.09 1.80
CA CYS A 33 -8.01 -11.11 0.77
C CYS A 33 -8.00 -12.45 0.04
N PRO A 34 -7.28 -12.60 -1.08
CA PRO A 34 -7.27 -13.83 -1.89
C PRO A 34 -6.70 -15.08 -1.20
N ARG A 35 -6.25 -14.99 0.05
CA ARG A 35 -5.90 -16.17 0.84
C ARG A 35 -7.11 -17.00 1.25
N ASP A 36 -8.29 -16.39 1.30
CA ASP A 36 -9.58 -17.02 1.52
C ASP A 36 -9.55 -18.02 2.70
N CYS A 37 -9.15 -17.51 3.88
CA CYS A 37 -8.83 -18.36 5.02
C CYS A 37 -10.06 -18.95 5.71
N LEU A 38 -11.25 -18.38 5.52
CA LEU A 38 -12.56 -18.79 6.07
C LEU A 38 -12.63 -18.90 7.60
N ASN A 39 -11.62 -18.40 8.33
CA ASN A 39 -11.62 -18.34 9.80
C ASN A 39 -12.52 -17.21 10.31
N ASN A 40 -13.04 -17.35 11.52
CA ASN A 40 -13.88 -16.32 12.15
C ASN A 40 -13.02 -15.32 12.94
N ARG A 41 -12.68 -14.19 12.28
CA ARG A 41 -11.89 -13.14 12.90
C ARG A 41 -12.63 -12.35 13.98
N LEU A 42 -13.96 -12.36 13.99
CA LEU A 42 -14.75 -11.74 15.06
C LEU A 42 -14.55 -12.46 16.40
N ASN A 43 -14.24 -13.76 16.37
CA ASN A 43 -13.85 -14.57 17.52
C ASN A 43 -12.34 -14.55 17.80
N ASN A 44 -11.57 -13.72 17.08
CA ASN A 44 -10.11 -13.70 17.10
C ASN A 44 -9.44 -15.01 16.63
N ASP A 45 -10.11 -15.76 15.76
CA ASP A 45 -9.46 -16.89 15.08
C ASP A 45 -8.38 -16.36 14.15
N ILE A 46 -7.16 -16.86 14.33
CA ILE A 46 -5.97 -16.39 13.60
C ILE A 46 -5.63 -17.34 12.46
N ALA A 47 -5.36 -16.78 11.27
CA ALA A 47 -4.91 -17.52 10.10
C ALA A 47 -3.64 -16.90 9.49
N ALA A 48 -3.45 -16.99 8.19
CA ALA A 48 -2.22 -16.65 7.48
C ALA A 48 -1.68 -15.23 7.75
N CYS A 49 -2.56 -14.24 7.96
CA CYS A 49 -2.14 -12.86 8.26
C CYS A 49 -1.92 -12.56 9.75
N TYR A 50 -2.19 -13.52 10.63
CA TYR A 50 -2.09 -13.35 12.09
C TYR A 50 -2.90 -12.17 12.68
N SER A 51 -4.03 -11.86 12.07
CA SER A 51 -4.86 -10.70 12.43
C SER A 51 -6.24 -11.12 12.88
N GLY A 52 -6.68 -10.58 14.01
CA GLY A 52 -7.97 -10.85 14.63
C GLY A 52 -9.03 -9.79 14.32
N ARG A 53 -9.88 -9.52 15.29
CA ARG A 53 -11.02 -8.61 15.22
C ARG A 53 -10.61 -7.14 15.10
N LEU A 54 -9.63 -6.72 15.91
CA LEU A 54 -9.21 -5.33 16.01
C LEU A 54 -7.98 -5.05 15.13
N PRO A 55 -7.78 -3.82 14.65
CA PRO A 55 -6.61 -3.46 13.88
C PRO A 55 -5.35 -3.40 14.77
N ILE A 56 -4.21 -3.77 14.18
CA ILE A 56 -2.90 -3.64 14.80
C ILE A 56 -2.18 -2.49 14.10
N VAL A 57 -1.84 -1.42 14.84
CA VAL A 57 -1.12 -0.24 14.32
C VAL A 57 0.27 -0.22 14.93
N SER A 58 1.28 -0.51 14.12
CA SER A 58 2.67 -0.56 14.56
C SER A 58 3.29 0.82 14.71
N SER A 59 2.88 1.76 13.86
CA SER A 59 3.33 3.16 13.90
C SER A 59 2.35 4.04 13.12
N TYR A 60 2.27 5.32 13.49
CA TYR A 60 1.61 6.35 12.69
C TYR A 60 2.42 7.66 12.79
N THR A 61 2.67 8.31 11.65
CA THR A 61 3.56 9.48 11.59
C THR A 61 3.36 10.27 10.30
N ALA A 62 3.77 11.56 10.31
CA ALA A 62 3.98 12.31 9.08
C ALA A 62 5.22 11.76 8.37
N HIS A 63 5.04 11.26 7.15
CA HIS A 63 6.10 10.61 6.37
C HIS A 63 6.41 11.38 5.09
N PHE A 64 7.70 11.47 4.74
CA PHE A 64 8.20 12.29 3.64
C PHE A 64 8.85 11.47 2.51
N GLY A 65 8.75 10.16 2.55
CA GLY A 65 9.35 9.25 1.58
C GLY A 65 8.40 8.67 0.53
N GLU A 66 7.15 9.13 0.47
CA GLU A 66 6.19 8.73 -0.58
C GLU A 66 6.38 9.59 -1.85
N GLU A 67 5.56 9.37 -2.87
CA GLU A 67 5.56 10.16 -4.09
C GLU A 67 5.34 11.65 -3.80
N PRO A 68 6.03 12.57 -4.54
CA PRO A 68 6.01 14.00 -4.25
C PRO A 68 4.61 14.61 -4.04
N PRO A 69 3.57 14.28 -4.84
CA PRO A 69 2.24 14.84 -4.65
C PRO A 69 1.47 14.30 -3.43
N LEU A 70 1.93 13.20 -2.84
CA LEU A 70 1.37 12.69 -1.58
C LEU A 70 2.02 13.37 -0.36
N VAL A 71 3.29 13.70 -0.49
CA VAL A 71 4.12 14.26 0.59
C VAL A 71 3.92 15.76 0.76
N GLY A 72 3.97 16.51 -0.32
CA GLY A 72 3.93 17.98 -0.28
C GLY A 72 4.87 18.58 0.77
N THR A 73 4.38 19.58 1.51
CA THR A 73 5.18 20.29 2.52
C THR A 73 5.02 19.78 3.94
N LYS A 74 3.97 18.98 4.23
CA LYS A 74 3.62 18.52 5.58
C LYS A 74 3.63 16.99 5.72
N GLY A 75 3.98 16.28 4.66
CA GLY A 75 4.07 14.84 4.62
C GLY A 75 2.75 14.13 4.39
N ALA A 76 2.84 12.85 4.05
CA ALA A 76 1.73 11.91 4.06
C ALA A 76 1.49 11.42 5.49
N GLY A 77 0.24 11.34 5.91
CA GLY A 77 -0.12 10.81 7.23
C GLY A 77 -0.12 9.28 7.21
N ASN A 78 1.05 8.65 7.34
CA ASN A 78 1.18 7.22 7.25
C ASN A 78 0.70 6.51 8.52
N VAL A 79 -0.13 5.48 8.30
CA VAL A 79 -0.56 4.51 9.32
C VAL A 79 -0.02 3.15 8.92
N PHE A 80 0.97 2.63 9.62
CA PHE A 80 1.60 1.34 9.35
C PHE A 80 0.89 0.24 10.12
N PHE A 81 0.17 -0.62 9.40
CA PHE A 81 -0.44 -1.79 10.03
C PHE A 81 0.60 -2.86 10.37
N GLY A 82 0.42 -3.48 11.52
CA GLY A 82 1.17 -4.68 11.92
C GLY A 82 0.69 -5.92 11.17
N ASN A 83 1.58 -6.88 10.99
CA ASN A 83 1.36 -8.07 10.18
C ASN A 83 1.16 -7.74 8.67
N CYS A 84 0.88 -8.76 7.85
CA CYS A 84 0.60 -8.58 6.42
C CYS A 84 -0.04 -9.86 5.87
N ASN A 85 -0.81 -9.76 4.79
CA ASN A 85 -1.31 -10.93 4.05
C ASN A 85 -0.23 -11.59 3.17
N LEU A 86 0.88 -10.89 2.88
CA LEU A 86 2.08 -11.47 2.24
C LEU A 86 3.18 -11.82 3.27
N ARG A 87 4.20 -12.57 2.80
CA ARG A 87 5.41 -12.93 3.55
C ARG A 87 6.64 -12.73 2.68
N CYS A 88 6.81 -11.50 2.16
CA CYS A 88 7.91 -11.17 1.27
C CYS A 88 9.26 -11.39 1.96
N VAL A 89 10.13 -12.16 1.33
CA VAL A 89 11.47 -12.52 1.87
C VAL A 89 12.43 -11.33 1.92
N TYR A 90 12.08 -10.23 1.20
CA TYR A 90 12.83 -8.98 1.13
C TYR A 90 12.05 -7.79 1.71
N CYS A 91 11.10 -8.05 2.61
CA CYS A 91 10.25 -6.99 3.15
C CYS A 91 11.07 -5.99 3.96
N GLN A 92 11.05 -4.72 3.56
CA GLN A 92 11.73 -3.64 4.31
C GLN A 92 11.07 -3.43 5.68
N ASN A 93 9.75 -3.66 5.76
CA ASN A 93 8.97 -3.52 6.98
C ASN A 93 8.84 -4.87 7.73
N TYR A 94 9.82 -5.80 7.61
CA TYR A 94 9.69 -7.15 8.20
C TYR A 94 9.52 -7.15 9.71
N GLN A 95 10.11 -6.15 10.40
CA GLN A 95 10.01 -5.99 11.85
C GLN A 95 8.55 -5.86 12.31
N ILE A 96 7.67 -5.26 11.51
CA ILE A 96 6.25 -5.09 11.84
C ILE A 96 5.34 -6.05 11.08
N SER A 97 5.72 -6.48 9.87
CA SER A 97 4.86 -7.32 9.02
C SER A 97 4.99 -8.82 9.29
N GLN A 98 6.09 -9.28 9.92
CA GLN A 98 6.38 -10.70 10.08
C GLN A 98 6.72 -11.15 11.51
N THR A 99 6.62 -10.27 12.49
CA THR A 99 6.86 -10.54 13.91
C THR A 99 5.55 -10.58 14.73
N HIS A 100 4.58 -11.35 14.28
CA HIS A 100 3.20 -11.36 14.76
C HIS A 100 3.05 -11.44 16.30
N LYS A 101 3.89 -12.20 17.00
CA LYS A 101 3.85 -12.28 18.48
C LYS A 101 4.18 -10.96 19.16
N GLN A 102 5.02 -10.14 18.51
CA GLN A 102 5.39 -8.82 19.03
C GLN A 102 4.34 -7.77 18.65
N GLN A 103 3.65 -7.97 17.54
CA GLN A 103 2.70 -7.00 17.00
C GLN A 103 1.36 -6.99 17.75
N ILE A 104 0.94 -8.08 18.40
CA ILE A 104 -0.33 -8.15 19.10
C ILE A 104 -0.49 -7.07 20.19
N LYS A 105 0.61 -6.61 20.78
CA LYS A 105 0.60 -5.52 21.79
C LYS A 105 0.19 -4.16 21.20
N ASN A 106 0.25 -4.01 19.86
CA ASN A 106 -0.08 -2.81 19.12
C ASN A 106 -1.54 -2.83 18.62
N GLU A 107 -2.35 -3.78 19.11
CA GLU A 107 -3.78 -3.80 18.83
C GLU A 107 -4.46 -2.57 19.42
N VAL A 108 -5.32 -1.92 18.64
CA VAL A 108 -6.03 -0.71 19.04
C VAL A 108 -7.52 -0.82 18.70
N THR A 109 -8.38 -0.02 19.35
CA THR A 109 -9.79 0.07 18.99
C THR A 109 -9.98 0.86 17.68
N HIS A 110 -11.14 0.72 17.06
CA HIS A 110 -11.49 1.51 15.87
C HIS A 110 -11.54 3.02 16.17
N GLU A 111 -11.97 3.38 17.40
CA GLU A 111 -11.99 4.76 17.89
C GLU A 111 -10.57 5.31 17.99
N ARG A 112 -9.62 4.52 18.51
CA ARG A 112 -8.22 4.96 18.62
C ARG A 112 -7.59 5.14 17.24
N LEU A 113 -7.84 4.24 16.29
CA LEU A 113 -7.38 4.42 14.90
C LEU A 113 -8.02 5.67 14.26
N ALA A 114 -9.29 5.95 14.54
CA ALA A 114 -9.93 7.18 14.07
C ALA A 114 -9.28 8.44 14.69
N GLU A 115 -8.90 8.41 15.96
CA GLU A 115 -8.16 9.49 16.62
C GLU A 115 -6.78 9.71 15.98
N MET A 116 -6.02 8.64 15.72
CA MET A 116 -4.72 8.73 15.05
C MET A 116 -4.83 9.43 13.67
N MET A 117 -5.88 9.15 12.89
CA MET A 117 -6.13 9.86 11.63
C MET A 117 -6.38 11.35 11.84
N LEU A 118 -7.16 11.72 12.86
CA LEU A 118 -7.44 13.12 13.18
C LEU A 118 -6.20 13.85 13.72
N GLU A 119 -5.36 13.16 14.48
CA GLU A 119 -4.07 13.68 14.94
C GLU A 119 -3.14 13.98 13.76
N LEU A 120 -3.02 13.05 12.78
CA LEU A 120 -2.24 13.27 11.56
C LEU A 120 -2.79 14.43 10.73
N GLN A 121 -4.11 14.54 10.59
CA GLN A 121 -4.73 15.69 9.95
C GLN A 121 -4.43 17.00 10.70
N ALA A 122 -4.47 16.99 12.03
CA ALA A 122 -4.16 18.17 12.85
C ALA A 122 -2.69 18.61 12.76
N LEU A 123 -1.76 17.66 12.51
CA LEU A 123 -0.35 17.94 12.18
C LEU A 123 -0.20 18.60 10.80
N GLY A 124 -1.24 18.59 9.98
CA GLY A 124 -1.28 19.17 8.64
C GLY A 124 -0.95 18.18 7.53
N CYS A 125 -0.87 16.88 7.81
CA CYS A 125 -0.67 15.85 6.77
C CYS A 125 -1.70 15.98 5.65
N HIS A 126 -1.25 15.80 4.42
CA HIS A 126 -2.07 16.07 3.23
C HIS A 126 -3.08 14.96 2.90
N ASN A 127 -2.89 13.77 3.46
CA ASN A 127 -3.74 12.59 3.30
C ASN A 127 -3.60 11.66 4.52
N ILE A 128 -4.41 10.62 4.58
CA ILE A 128 -4.16 9.46 5.45
C ILE A 128 -3.76 8.28 4.56
N ASN A 129 -2.51 7.85 4.67
CA ASN A 129 -1.93 6.78 3.87
C ASN A 129 -1.84 5.50 4.70
N PHE A 130 -2.73 4.54 4.41
CA PHE A 130 -2.72 3.23 5.07
C PHE A 130 -1.74 2.29 4.37
N VAL A 131 -0.67 1.95 5.07
CA VAL A 131 0.40 1.07 4.55
C VAL A 131 0.08 -0.40 4.86
N SER A 132 -0.01 -1.22 3.82
CA SER A 132 -0.41 -2.63 3.85
C SER A 132 -1.80 -2.86 4.48
N PRO A 133 -2.86 -2.19 4.02
CA PRO A 133 -4.18 -2.21 4.63
C PRO A 133 -5.01 -3.46 4.30
N THR A 134 -4.65 -4.25 3.28
CA THR A 134 -5.46 -5.33 2.71
C THR A 134 -6.13 -6.21 3.76
N HIS A 135 -5.37 -6.70 4.75
CA HIS A 135 -5.88 -7.61 5.77
C HIS A 135 -6.68 -6.93 6.89
N PHE A 136 -6.66 -5.59 6.94
CA PHE A 136 -7.44 -4.75 7.85
C PHE A 136 -8.42 -3.81 7.13
N ALA A 137 -8.75 -4.07 5.86
CA ALA A 137 -9.66 -3.24 5.09
C ALA A 137 -11.02 -3.00 5.78
N PRO A 138 -11.68 -4.00 6.42
CA PRO A 138 -12.91 -3.75 7.19
C PRO A 138 -12.70 -2.82 8.39
N GLN A 139 -11.65 -3.04 9.17
CA GLN A 139 -11.32 -2.23 10.35
C GLN A 139 -10.93 -0.81 9.97
N MET A 140 -10.16 -0.65 8.88
CA MET A 140 -9.82 0.63 8.28
C MET A 140 -11.09 1.42 7.91
N ALA A 141 -12.02 0.79 7.18
CA ALA A 141 -13.26 1.42 6.76
C ALA A 141 -14.15 1.85 7.95
N ARG A 142 -14.25 1.01 9.00
CA ARG A 142 -14.94 1.37 10.25
C ARG A 142 -14.31 2.60 10.90
N SER A 143 -13.00 2.65 10.96
CA SER A 143 -12.29 3.78 11.58
C SER A 143 -12.38 5.06 10.74
N ILE A 144 -12.41 4.95 9.39
CA ILE A 144 -12.69 6.08 8.50
C ILE A 144 -14.10 6.65 8.76
N LEU A 145 -15.12 5.79 8.90
CA LEU A 145 -16.49 6.22 9.22
C LEU A 145 -16.51 7.03 10.53
N LEU A 146 -15.85 6.53 11.58
CA LEU A 146 -15.77 7.20 12.88
C LEU A 146 -15.02 8.55 12.79
N ALA A 147 -13.89 8.58 12.09
CA ALA A 147 -13.10 9.78 11.88
C ALA A 147 -13.85 10.84 11.02
N ALA A 148 -14.54 10.41 9.96
CA ALA A 148 -15.34 11.27 9.10
C ALA A 148 -16.45 11.99 9.87
N ARG A 149 -17.13 11.29 10.78
CA ARG A 149 -18.13 11.85 11.71
C ARG A 149 -17.54 12.87 12.70
N LYS A 150 -16.24 12.72 13.01
CA LYS A 150 -15.49 13.62 13.91
C LYS A 150 -14.72 14.72 13.18
N GLY A 151 -14.83 14.81 11.83
CA GLY A 151 -14.24 15.91 11.07
C GLY A 151 -13.00 15.59 10.27
N LEU A 152 -12.74 14.32 9.93
CA LEU A 152 -11.71 13.97 8.93
C LEU A 152 -12.11 14.54 7.56
N ARG A 153 -11.16 15.24 6.88
CA ARG A 153 -11.40 15.97 5.62
C ARG A 153 -10.27 15.83 4.60
N VAL A 154 -9.26 15.01 4.87
CA VAL A 154 -8.15 14.72 3.96
C VAL A 154 -8.43 13.42 3.19
N PRO A 155 -7.90 13.25 1.94
CA PRO A 155 -8.11 12.03 1.16
C PRO A 155 -7.49 10.81 1.84
N VAL A 156 -8.05 9.65 1.51
CA VAL A 156 -7.57 8.34 1.95
C VAL A 156 -6.76 7.68 0.84
N VAL A 157 -5.54 7.27 1.17
CA VAL A 157 -4.63 6.49 0.32
C VAL A 157 -4.62 5.04 0.76
N TYR A 158 -4.81 4.13 -0.18
CA TYR A 158 -4.73 2.67 0.01
C TYR A 158 -3.43 2.15 -0.59
N ASN A 159 -2.37 2.11 0.25
CA ASN A 159 -1.02 1.69 -0.13
C ASN A 159 -0.89 0.18 0.07
N THR A 160 -1.17 -0.59 -0.97
CA THR A 160 -1.34 -2.04 -0.93
C THR A 160 -0.24 -2.77 -1.68
N ASN A 161 -0.12 -4.06 -1.39
CA ASN A 161 0.74 -5.00 -2.11
C ASN A 161 0.07 -5.62 -3.36
N ALA A 162 -1.06 -5.09 -3.80
CA ALA A 162 -1.89 -5.53 -4.92
C ALA A 162 -2.51 -6.95 -4.80
N TYR A 163 -2.27 -7.69 -3.72
CA TYR A 163 -2.91 -9.00 -3.48
C TYR A 163 -4.22 -8.82 -2.73
N ASP A 164 -5.18 -8.19 -3.41
CA ASP A 164 -6.47 -7.74 -2.87
C ASP A 164 -7.64 -8.52 -3.47
N ALA A 165 -8.69 -8.74 -2.68
CA ALA A 165 -9.93 -9.34 -3.16
C ALA A 165 -10.80 -8.28 -3.86
N VAL A 166 -11.23 -8.55 -5.08
CA VAL A 166 -12.07 -7.62 -5.89
C VAL A 166 -13.35 -7.22 -5.15
N ALA A 167 -14.01 -8.17 -4.47
CA ALA A 167 -15.22 -7.88 -3.71
C ALA A 167 -14.98 -6.86 -2.58
N VAL A 168 -13.82 -6.90 -1.93
CA VAL A 168 -13.43 -5.90 -0.91
C VAL A 168 -13.18 -4.55 -1.57
N LEU A 169 -12.43 -4.51 -2.68
CA LEU A 169 -12.18 -3.26 -3.41
C LEU A 169 -13.47 -2.60 -3.88
N GLN A 170 -14.45 -3.38 -4.34
CA GLN A 170 -15.77 -2.87 -4.73
C GLN A 170 -16.51 -2.20 -3.57
N LEU A 171 -16.41 -2.75 -2.37
CA LEU A 171 -16.96 -2.12 -1.16
C LEU A 171 -16.18 -0.86 -0.74
N LEU A 172 -14.88 -0.78 -1.07
CA LEU A 172 -14.02 0.38 -0.82
C LEU A 172 -14.19 1.50 -1.86
N ASP A 173 -14.96 1.30 -2.94
CA ASP A 173 -15.21 2.33 -3.97
C ASP A 173 -15.72 3.62 -3.32
N ARG A 174 -15.04 4.73 -3.57
CA ARG A 174 -15.29 6.05 -2.96
C ARG A 174 -15.09 6.14 -1.42
N ILE A 175 -14.66 5.06 -0.74
CA ILE A 175 -14.08 5.15 0.60
C ILE A 175 -12.60 5.52 0.48
N VAL A 176 -11.95 4.96 -0.53
CA VAL A 176 -10.57 5.26 -0.92
C VAL A 176 -10.60 6.30 -2.06
N ASP A 177 -9.74 7.31 -1.96
CA ASP A 177 -9.57 8.34 -2.99
C ASP A 177 -8.38 8.03 -3.91
N ILE A 178 -7.30 7.50 -3.35
CA ILE A 178 -6.03 7.24 -4.06
C ILE A 178 -5.64 5.79 -3.83
N TYR A 179 -5.46 5.05 -4.92
CA TYR A 179 -4.88 3.71 -4.90
C TYR A 179 -3.39 3.77 -5.22
N LEU A 180 -2.58 3.13 -4.37
CA LEU A 180 -1.12 3.06 -4.48
C LEU A 180 -0.65 1.60 -4.39
N PRO A 181 -0.99 0.75 -5.39
CA PRO A 181 -0.61 -0.65 -5.39
C PRO A 181 0.83 -0.89 -5.80
N ASP A 182 1.56 -1.71 -5.04
CA ASP A 182 2.82 -2.30 -5.46
C ASP A 182 2.55 -3.53 -6.34
N LEU A 183 2.72 -3.45 -7.64
CA LEU A 183 2.71 -4.62 -8.52
C LEU A 183 4.11 -5.27 -8.49
N LYS A 184 4.23 -6.34 -7.71
CA LYS A 184 5.55 -6.89 -7.34
C LYS A 184 6.12 -7.88 -8.36
N TYR A 185 5.27 -8.62 -9.06
CA TYR A 185 5.66 -9.70 -9.98
C TYR A 185 4.68 -9.80 -11.14
N ALA A 186 5.22 -10.15 -12.32
CA ALA A 186 4.40 -10.46 -13.48
C ALA A 186 3.99 -11.94 -13.55
N ASP A 187 4.50 -12.80 -12.67
CA ASP A 187 4.26 -14.25 -12.66
C ASP A 187 3.93 -14.81 -11.27
N ASP A 188 3.35 -16.01 -11.24
CA ASP A 188 2.93 -16.68 -10.00
C ASP A 188 4.06 -17.41 -9.29
N GLU A 189 5.10 -17.84 -10.01
CA GLU A 189 6.25 -18.55 -9.43
C GLU A 189 7.02 -17.62 -8.50
N SER A 190 7.30 -16.40 -8.94
CA SER A 190 7.92 -15.34 -8.13
C SER A 190 7.05 -14.97 -6.94
N GLY A 191 5.72 -14.83 -7.11
CA GLY A 191 4.77 -14.60 -6.04
C GLY A 191 4.82 -15.69 -4.96
N TYR A 192 4.84 -16.95 -5.38
CA TYR A 192 4.94 -18.09 -4.47
C TYR A 192 6.32 -18.18 -3.80
N LEU A 193 7.41 -18.05 -4.58
CA LEU A 193 8.76 -18.19 -4.07
C LEU A 193 9.14 -17.05 -3.12
N TYR A 194 8.83 -15.81 -3.47
CA TYR A 194 9.33 -14.64 -2.74
C TYR A 194 8.32 -13.96 -1.82
N SER A 195 7.00 -14.15 -2.04
CA SER A 195 5.96 -13.55 -1.17
C SER A 195 5.03 -14.56 -0.50
N LYS A 196 5.22 -15.87 -0.77
CA LYS A 196 4.48 -16.98 -0.13
C LYS A 196 2.97 -16.93 -0.38
N VAL A 197 2.58 -16.58 -1.60
CA VAL A 197 1.18 -16.58 -2.06
C VAL A 197 1.05 -17.27 -3.41
N SER A 198 -0.08 -17.91 -3.65
CA SER A 198 -0.44 -18.51 -4.93
C SER A 198 -1.32 -17.54 -5.72
N GLY A 199 -1.25 -17.59 -7.06
CA GLY A 199 -2.10 -16.79 -7.93
C GLY A 199 -1.82 -15.29 -7.86
N TYR A 200 -0.59 -14.86 -7.54
CA TYR A 200 -0.27 -13.44 -7.39
C TYR A 200 -0.57 -12.66 -8.66
N LYS A 201 -0.14 -13.19 -9.83
CA LYS A 201 -0.37 -12.57 -11.13
C LYS A 201 -1.86 -12.34 -11.39
N GLU A 202 -2.67 -13.35 -11.20
CA GLU A 202 -4.12 -13.27 -11.44
C GLU A 202 -4.78 -12.25 -10.50
N PHE A 203 -4.60 -12.41 -9.18
CA PHE A 203 -5.27 -11.57 -8.20
C PHE A 203 -4.81 -10.11 -8.25
N SER A 204 -3.52 -9.85 -8.46
CA SER A 204 -3.02 -8.49 -8.57
C SER A 204 -3.56 -7.78 -9.82
N ARG A 205 -3.65 -8.48 -10.95
CA ARG A 205 -4.21 -7.94 -12.20
C ARG A 205 -5.71 -7.66 -12.08
N LEU A 206 -6.48 -8.55 -11.44
CA LEU A 206 -7.90 -8.33 -11.15
C LEU A 206 -8.10 -7.14 -10.21
N ALA A 207 -7.26 -7.01 -9.17
CA ALA A 207 -7.29 -5.89 -8.24
C ALA A 207 -6.99 -4.55 -8.95
N LEU A 208 -5.95 -4.51 -9.79
CA LEU A 208 -5.61 -3.29 -10.54
C LEU A 208 -6.71 -2.88 -11.52
N ARG A 209 -7.35 -3.84 -12.22
CA ARG A 209 -8.51 -3.55 -13.08
C ARG A 209 -9.66 -2.91 -12.30
N GLU A 210 -9.93 -3.40 -11.08
CA GLU A 210 -10.97 -2.82 -10.23
C GLU A 210 -10.59 -1.43 -9.72
N MET A 211 -9.33 -1.22 -9.29
CA MET A 211 -8.85 0.10 -8.89
C MET A 211 -8.93 1.10 -10.06
N TYR A 212 -8.52 0.68 -11.26
CA TYR A 212 -8.62 1.46 -12.48
C TYR A 212 -10.09 1.78 -12.84
N ARG A 213 -11.01 0.82 -12.71
CA ARG A 213 -12.45 1.07 -12.91
C ARG A 213 -12.98 2.18 -12.02
N GLN A 214 -12.47 2.27 -10.78
CA GLN A 214 -12.93 3.25 -9.79
C GLN A 214 -12.34 4.64 -10.02
N THR A 215 -11.08 4.74 -10.40
CA THR A 215 -10.36 6.03 -10.47
C THR A 215 -10.06 6.52 -11.90
N GLY A 216 -10.04 5.61 -12.88
CA GLY A 216 -9.54 5.89 -14.23
C GLY A 216 -8.01 6.00 -14.27
N ASP A 217 -7.52 6.62 -15.32
CA ASP A 217 -6.09 6.89 -15.59
C ASP A 217 -5.69 8.36 -15.43
N GLU A 218 -6.63 9.19 -14.98
CA GLU A 218 -6.38 10.62 -14.73
C GLU A 218 -6.10 10.87 -13.25
N LEU A 219 -4.97 11.52 -12.98
CA LEU A 219 -4.65 11.99 -11.63
C LEU A 219 -5.28 13.35 -11.39
N VAL A 220 -6.04 13.48 -10.31
CA VAL A 220 -6.68 14.74 -9.91
C VAL A 220 -5.85 15.42 -8.84
N PHE A 221 -5.36 16.62 -9.13
CA PHE A 221 -4.56 17.43 -8.22
C PHE A 221 -5.35 18.65 -7.71
N ASP A 222 -5.00 19.12 -6.53
CA ASP A 222 -5.46 20.43 -6.06
C ASP A 222 -4.57 21.57 -6.59
N GLU A 223 -4.91 22.79 -6.21
CA GLU A 223 -4.21 24.02 -6.61
C GLU A 223 -2.75 24.10 -6.12
N ASN A 224 -2.38 23.26 -5.14
CA ASN A 224 -1.02 23.15 -4.61
C ASN A 224 -0.23 21.99 -5.23
N GLY A 225 -0.80 21.30 -6.22
CA GLY A 225 -0.20 20.13 -6.85
C GLY A 225 -0.23 18.86 -6.00
N LEU A 226 -1.08 18.82 -4.96
CA LEU A 226 -1.27 17.63 -4.13
C LEU A 226 -2.29 16.69 -4.76
N LEU A 227 -1.99 15.40 -4.76
CA LEU A 227 -2.87 14.38 -5.32
C LEU A 227 -4.12 14.22 -4.44
N ARG A 228 -5.29 14.31 -5.07
CA ARG A 228 -6.59 14.20 -4.41
C ARG A 228 -7.32 12.92 -4.77
N ARG A 229 -7.10 12.39 -5.99
CA ARG A 229 -7.71 11.16 -6.47
C ARG A 229 -6.87 10.56 -7.58
N GLY A 230 -6.82 9.22 -7.68
CA GLY A 230 -6.20 8.53 -8.81
C GLY A 230 -5.63 7.17 -8.47
N LEU A 231 -4.99 6.57 -9.48
CA LEU A 231 -4.26 5.31 -9.40
C LEU A 231 -2.80 5.57 -9.75
N VAL A 232 -1.89 5.20 -8.86
CA VAL A 232 -0.45 5.22 -9.09
C VAL A 232 0.10 3.81 -8.85
N VAL A 233 0.50 3.13 -9.90
CA VAL A 233 1.06 1.76 -9.79
C VAL A 233 2.56 1.84 -9.49
N ARG A 234 2.98 1.21 -8.40
CA ARG A 234 4.37 1.18 -7.96
C ARG A 234 5.06 -0.07 -8.46
N LEU A 235 6.22 0.10 -9.08
CA LEU A 235 7.06 -0.97 -9.59
C LEU A 235 8.45 -0.86 -8.95
N LEU A 236 8.77 -1.77 -8.04
CA LEU A 236 10.11 -1.88 -7.47
C LEU A 236 10.97 -2.76 -8.37
N VAL A 237 12.04 -2.18 -8.93
CA VAL A 237 13.01 -2.95 -9.71
C VAL A 237 13.78 -3.90 -8.77
N LEU A 238 13.64 -5.20 -9.01
CA LEU A 238 14.33 -6.24 -8.26
C LEU A 238 15.55 -6.74 -9.05
N PRO A 239 16.65 -7.14 -8.37
CA PRO A 239 17.82 -7.67 -9.06
C PRO A 239 17.47 -8.96 -9.81
N ASN A 240 18.22 -9.23 -10.90
CA ASN A 240 18.04 -10.36 -11.79
C ASN A 240 16.65 -10.44 -12.45
N ASP A 241 15.98 -9.28 -12.57
CA ASP A 241 14.65 -9.13 -13.20
C ASP A 241 13.55 -10.02 -12.54
N VAL A 242 13.70 -10.33 -11.26
CA VAL A 242 12.75 -11.19 -10.52
C VAL A 242 11.32 -10.66 -10.54
N GLY A 243 11.13 -9.34 -10.67
CA GLY A 243 9.81 -8.71 -10.73
C GLY A 243 9.20 -8.68 -12.13
N SER A 244 10.01 -8.93 -13.18
CA SER A 244 9.60 -8.79 -14.60
C SER A 244 8.91 -7.47 -14.87
N VAL A 245 9.60 -6.36 -14.55
CA VAL A 245 9.04 -5.01 -14.60
C VAL A 245 8.53 -4.65 -15.99
N ALA A 246 9.28 -4.99 -17.07
CA ALA A 246 8.87 -4.71 -18.45
C ALA A 246 7.54 -5.40 -18.80
N GLU A 247 7.35 -6.67 -18.43
CA GLU A 247 6.07 -7.40 -18.63
C GLU A 247 4.91 -6.75 -17.83
N SER A 248 5.21 -6.24 -16.65
CA SER A 248 4.21 -5.54 -15.83
C SER A 248 3.79 -4.22 -16.49
N ILE A 249 4.73 -3.45 -17.05
CA ILE A 249 4.45 -2.19 -17.76
C ILE A 249 3.65 -2.48 -19.04
N GLU A 250 4.04 -3.47 -19.83
CA GLU A 250 3.33 -3.88 -21.04
C GLU A 250 1.88 -4.26 -20.72
N TRP A 251 1.67 -5.04 -19.65
CA TRP A 251 0.32 -5.42 -19.21
C TRP A 251 -0.51 -4.20 -18.77
N ILE A 252 0.09 -3.24 -18.04
CA ILE A 252 -0.60 -2.01 -17.61
C ILE A 252 -1.04 -1.20 -18.83
N ARG A 253 -0.14 -1.02 -19.82
CA ARG A 253 -0.44 -0.30 -21.05
C ARG A 253 -1.60 -0.93 -21.82
N ASP A 254 -1.55 -2.27 -22.00
CA ASP A 254 -2.45 -2.98 -22.90
C ASP A 254 -3.83 -3.24 -22.28
N GLU A 255 -3.87 -3.49 -20.99
CA GLU A 255 -5.08 -3.94 -20.27
C GLU A 255 -5.74 -2.85 -19.43
N LEU A 256 -5.03 -1.78 -19.12
CA LEU A 256 -5.57 -0.63 -18.41
C LEU A 256 -5.52 0.62 -19.31
N SER A 257 -4.38 1.31 -19.33
CA SER A 257 -4.18 2.49 -20.19
C SER A 257 -2.69 2.89 -20.23
N PRO A 258 -2.20 3.45 -21.36
CA PRO A 258 -0.87 4.05 -21.42
C PRO A 258 -0.75 5.33 -20.56
N ARG A 259 -1.85 5.86 -20.02
CA ARG A 259 -1.87 7.04 -19.13
C ARG A 259 -1.90 6.69 -17.65
N VAL A 260 -1.93 5.43 -17.28
CA VAL A 260 -1.82 5.04 -15.86
C VAL A 260 -0.46 5.48 -15.32
N ALA A 261 -0.47 6.24 -14.24
CA ALA A 261 0.75 6.72 -13.61
C ALA A 261 1.55 5.57 -12.98
N ILE A 262 2.84 5.52 -13.31
CA ILE A 262 3.78 4.52 -12.76
C ILE A 262 4.80 5.23 -11.88
N SER A 263 4.97 4.72 -10.65
CA SER A 263 6.09 5.06 -9.78
C SER A 263 7.14 3.96 -9.88
N LEU A 264 8.20 4.20 -10.68
CA LEU A 264 9.29 3.25 -10.86
C LEU A 264 10.36 3.50 -9.81
N MET A 265 10.65 2.48 -8.99
CA MET A 265 11.49 2.62 -7.81
C MET A 265 12.81 1.85 -7.94
N ALA A 266 13.94 2.55 -7.66
CA ALA A 266 15.29 1.99 -7.61
C ALA A 266 15.72 1.54 -6.21
N GLN A 267 14.91 1.77 -5.20
CA GLN A 267 15.25 1.71 -3.77
C GLN A 267 15.40 0.28 -3.19
N TYR A 268 15.48 -0.75 -4.03
CA TYR A 268 15.66 -2.11 -3.55
C TYR A 268 16.96 -2.26 -2.76
N TYR A 269 16.84 -2.81 -1.57
CA TYR A 269 17.96 -3.22 -0.73
C TYR A 269 17.71 -4.63 -0.17
N PRO A 270 18.70 -5.56 -0.24
CA PRO A 270 18.54 -6.87 0.35
C PRO A 270 18.39 -6.73 1.87
N THR A 271 17.31 -7.31 2.39
CA THR A 271 17.00 -7.29 3.82
C THR A 271 16.24 -8.55 4.21
N HIS A 272 16.07 -8.79 5.51
CA HIS A 272 15.37 -9.96 6.03
C HIS A 272 15.96 -11.26 5.47
N GLN A 273 15.13 -12.17 4.90
CA GLN A 273 15.60 -13.44 4.35
C GLN A 273 16.39 -13.29 3.04
N ALA A 274 16.16 -12.23 2.28
CA ALA A 274 16.92 -11.97 1.06
C ALA A 274 18.40 -11.67 1.32
N GLU A 275 18.73 -11.13 2.49
CA GLU A 275 20.10 -10.87 2.91
C GLU A 275 20.81 -12.13 3.43
N THR A 276 20.13 -12.97 4.19
CA THR A 276 20.73 -14.02 4.99
C THR A 276 20.55 -15.44 4.45
N ASN A 277 19.49 -15.70 3.67
CA ASN A 277 19.12 -17.03 3.24
C ASN A 277 19.59 -17.30 1.79
N LYS A 278 20.54 -18.22 1.63
CA LYS A 278 21.12 -18.63 0.34
C LYS A 278 20.08 -19.10 -0.71
N ARG A 279 18.89 -19.52 -0.27
CA ARG A 279 17.80 -19.90 -1.18
C ARG A 279 17.35 -18.72 -2.06
N TYR A 280 17.53 -17.50 -1.58
CA TYR A 280 17.09 -16.27 -2.26
C TYR A 280 18.26 -15.47 -2.85
N VAL A 281 19.31 -16.17 -3.31
CA VAL A 281 20.54 -15.57 -3.84
C VAL A 281 20.30 -14.54 -4.95
N LEU A 282 19.23 -14.70 -5.74
CA LEU A 282 18.86 -13.75 -6.79
C LEU A 282 18.49 -12.38 -6.22
N LEU A 283 18.06 -12.32 -4.96
CA LEU A 283 17.66 -11.09 -4.25
C LEU A 283 18.73 -10.62 -3.23
N SER A 284 19.91 -11.24 -3.17
CA SER A 284 20.92 -10.99 -2.13
C SER A 284 21.82 -9.78 -2.38
N ARG A 285 21.57 -9.02 -3.44
CA ARG A 285 22.32 -7.81 -3.81
C ARG A 285 21.40 -6.66 -4.21
N ARG A 286 21.92 -5.45 -4.25
CA ARG A 286 21.22 -4.32 -4.87
C ARG A 286 21.08 -4.50 -6.38
N ILE A 287 20.19 -3.75 -7.00
CA ILE A 287 20.09 -3.70 -8.46
C ILE A 287 21.37 -3.11 -9.07
N ARG A 288 21.67 -3.51 -10.29
CA ARG A 288 22.74 -2.94 -11.11
C ARG A 288 22.17 -1.81 -11.97
N GLU A 289 23.02 -0.89 -12.38
CA GLU A 289 22.66 0.17 -13.32
C GLU A 289 22.04 -0.36 -14.62
N THR A 290 22.57 -1.47 -15.15
CA THR A 290 22.02 -2.11 -16.35
C THR A 290 20.59 -2.64 -16.15
N GLU A 291 20.23 -3.09 -14.95
CA GLU A 291 18.87 -3.54 -14.62
C GLU A 291 17.92 -2.33 -14.50
N TRP A 292 18.43 -1.23 -13.95
CA TRP A 292 17.70 0.03 -13.88
C TRP A 292 17.46 0.62 -15.28
N LEU A 293 18.49 0.72 -16.11
CA LEU A 293 18.38 1.21 -17.49
C LEU A 293 17.41 0.37 -18.32
N LYS A 294 17.39 -0.96 -18.14
CA LYS A 294 16.39 -1.83 -18.78
C LYS A 294 14.96 -1.48 -18.36
N ALA A 295 14.73 -1.23 -17.08
CA ALA A 295 13.41 -0.90 -16.58
C ALA A 295 12.94 0.49 -17.04
N THR A 296 13.81 1.50 -17.05
CA THR A 296 13.50 2.83 -17.56
C THR A 296 13.27 2.85 -19.06
N ALA A 297 14.10 2.10 -19.85
CA ALA A 297 13.90 1.94 -21.27
C ALA A 297 12.54 1.32 -21.61
N ALA A 298 12.04 0.38 -20.79
CA ALA A 298 10.72 -0.21 -20.99
C ALA A 298 9.59 0.81 -20.87
N LEU A 299 9.69 1.81 -19.96
CA LEU A 299 8.72 2.90 -19.87
C LEU A 299 8.70 3.74 -21.17
N GLU A 300 9.87 4.11 -21.66
CA GLU A 300 10.02 4.92 -22.87
C GLU A 300 9.53 4.19 -24.11
N GLU A 301 9.98 2.95 -24.34
CA GLU A 301 9.63 2.11 -25.49
C GLU A 301 8.13 1.80 -25.55
N LEU A 302 7.48 1.66 -24.39
CA LEU A 302 6.06 1.37 -24.28
C LEU A 302 5.20 2.65 -24.20
N GLY A 303 5.82 3.85 -24.25
CA GLY A 303 5.11 5.14 -24.28
C GLY A 303 4.39 5.50 -22.97
N MET A 304 4.88 4.99 -21.83
CA MET A 304 4.35 5.32 -20.51
C MET A 304 5.04 6.57 -19.99
N SER A 305 4.36 7.72 -20.06
CA SER A 305 4.93 9.03 -19.70
C SER A 305 4.46 9.60 -18.36
N GLU A 306 3.41 9.01 -17.80
CA GLU A 306 2.81 9.52 -16.58
C GLU A 306 3.42 8.86 -15.33
N GLY A 307 3.75 9.65 -14.32
CA GLY A 307 4.23 9.16 -13.03
C GLY A 307 5.62 9.67 -12.63
N TRP A 308 6.36 8.85 -11.89
CA TRP A 308 7.65 9.22 -11.30
C TRP A 308 8.68 8.12 -11.48
N VAL A 309 9.91 8.53 -11.77
CA VAL A 309 11.06 7.62 -11.87
C VAL A 309 12.08 8.09 -10.84
N GLN A 310 12.43 7.22 -9.89
CA GLN A 310 13.46 7.54 -8.91
C GLN A 310 14.84 7.65 -9.59
N GLU A 311 15.73 8.42 -8.99
CA GLU A 311 17.15 8.40 -9.37
C GLU A 311 17.79 7.07 -8.98
N PHE A 312 18.68 6.54 -9.82
CA PHE A 312 19.35 5.25 -9.56
C PHE A 312 20.13 5.23 -8.24
N ASP A 313 20.79 6.35 -7.90
CA ASP A 313 21.56 6.49 -6.65
C ASP A 313 20.68 6.69 -5.41
N GLY A 314 19.38 6.92 -5.60
CA GLY A 314 18.39 7.07 -4.53
C GLY A 314 18.14 5.82 -3.69
N ALA A 315 18.72 4.66 -4.04
CA ALA A 315 18.65 3.43 -3.25
C ALA A 315 19.52 3.52 -1.98
N SER A 316 19.33 4.58 -1.20
CA SER A 316 20.09 4.80 0.00
C SER A 316 19.54 3.99 1.18
N TYR A 317 20.38 3.82 2.20
CA TYR A 317 20.03 3.29 3.51
C TYR A 317 18.80 3.99 4.13
N TYR A 318 18.48 5.21 3.72
CA TYR A 318 17.41 6.08 4.26
C TYR A 318 15.99 5.59 4.04
N TYR A 319 15.73 4.73 3.03
CA TYR A 319 14.42 4.12 2.82
C TYR A 319 14.19 2.87 3.70
N ARG A 320 15.10 2.59 4.67
CA ARG A 320 14.95 1.46 5.59
C ARG A 320 14.44 1.96 6.94
N PRO A 321 13.15 1.69 7.27
CA PRO A 321 12.64 2.02 8.59
C PRO A 321 13.30 1.13 9.65
N ASP A 322 13.54 1.70 10.82
CA ASP A 322 13.86 0.95 12.03
C ASP A 322 12.70 1.06 13.03
N PHE A 323 11.77 0.13 12.95
CA PHE A 323 10.61 0.11 13.84
C PHE A 323 10.94 -0.36 15.27
N GLU A 324 12.19 -0.66 15.59
CA GLU A 324 12.65 -0.83 16.99
C GLU A 324 12.82 0.54 17.65
N ASP A 325 13.11 1.58 16.88
CA ASP A 325 13.01 2.97 17.29
C ASP A 325 11.55 3.45 17.21
N SER A 326 10.86 3.43 18.35
CA SER A 326 9.43 3.74 18.44
C SER A 326 9.11 5.23 18.24
N GLU A 327 10.08 6.13 18.36
CA GLU A 327 9.88 7.58 18.26
C GLU A 327 10.14 8.07 16.82
N THR A 328 11.17 7.55 16.17
CA THR A 328 11.57 7.98 14.83
C THR A 328 11.94 6.79 13.93
N PRO A 329 10.96 5.95 13.55
CA PRO A 329 11.23 4.77 12.72
C PRO A 329 11.82 5.10 11.35
N PHE A 330 11.64 6.34 10.89
CA PHE A 330 12.26 6.87 9.67
C PHE A 330 13.19 8.02 10.05
N LYS A 331 14.48 7.89 9.72
CA LYS A 331 15.40 9.03 9.77
C LYS A 331 14.93 10.06 8.76
N ASP A 332 14.82 11.31 9.19
CA ASP A 332 14.29 12.38 8.34
C ASP A 332 15.25 12.59 7.14
N ILE A 333 14.72 12.41 5.93
CA ILE A 333 15.48 12.61 4.68
C ILE A 333 16.03 14.05 4.60
N ARG A 334 15.37 15.01 5.24
CA ARG A 334 15.75 16.43 5.27
C ARG A 334 17.01 16.71 6.09
N ASP A 335 17.42 15.82 6.99
CA ASP A 335 18.63 16.00 7.81
C ASP A 335 19.93 15.79 7.02
N PHE A 336 19.83 15.46 5.72
CA PHE A 336 20.95 15.11 4.85
C PHE A 336 20.99 15.91 3.53
N SER A 337 20.18 16.98 3.40
CA SER A 337 20.19 17.90 2.25
C SER A 337 21.06 19.13 2.51
#